data_72446f3a4b3eb3c9d367ce8e7c83caa0
#
_entry.id   72446f3a4b3eb3c9d367ce8e7c83caa0
#
_cell.length_a   1.000
_cell.length_b   1.000
_cell.length_c   1.000
_cell.angle_alpha   90.00
_cell.angle_beta   90.00
_cell.angle_gamma   90.00
#
_symmetry.space_group_name_H-M   'P 1'
#
loop_
_entity.id
_entity.type
_entity.pdbx_description
1 polymer ?
#
loop_
_entity_poly.entity_id
_entity_poly.type
_entity_poly.pdbx_seq_one_letter_code
_entity_poly.pdbx_strand_id
1 'polypeptide(L)'
;MLLSFPKLNAQSNNLERNFKDIEQKVIDWRRDIHQNPELGNREFRTATLVAKHLRSLGMEVKTEVGVTGVIGVLKGGQPGPVVALRADMDALPVLERTPVSFASKATTFYEGKETAVMHACGHDAHVAILMGVAEILSGMQKELKGTVKFIFQPAEEGAPKGEEGGAELMVKEGALNNPKVDVIFGLHINAQVEVGKITYRPGGMFAGVGDMKITVKGKSSHGADLGHL
;
A
#
# COMPACT_ATOMS: atom_id res chain seq x y z
N MET A 1 21.35 -12.66 -39.47
CA MET A 1 21.33 -13.74 -38.43
C MET A 1 20.24 -13.37 -37.41
N LEU A 2 19.04 -13.90 -37.64
CA LEU A 2 17.88 -13.64 -36.77
C LEU A 2 17.99 -14.54 -35.54
N LEU A 3 18.25 -13.96 -34.38
CA LEU A 3 18.17 -14.66 -33.12
C LEU A 3 16.67 -14.82 -32.75
N SER A 4 16.16 -16.03 -32.88
CA SER A 4 14.83 -16.37 -32.41
C SER A 4 14.85 -16.45 -30.87
N PHE A 5 13.94 -15.75 -30.21
CA PHE A 5 13.75 -15.80 -28.77
C PHE A 5 12.52 -16.68 -28.42
N PRO A 6 12.59 -18.01 -28.46
CA PRO A 6 11.43 -18.85 -28.13
C PRO A 6 11.10 -18.90 -26.62
N LYS A 7 12.03 -18.50 -25.74
CA LYS A 7 11.82 -18.57 -24.28
C LYS A 7 10.93 -17.45 -23.71
N LEU A 8 10.84 -16.28 -24.36
CA LEU A 8 10.00 -15.18 -23.88
C LEU A 8 8.50 -15.53 -23.96
N ASN A 9 8.07 -16.19 -25.03
CA ASN A 9 6.65 -16.51 -25.23
C ASN A 9 6.12 -17.59 -24.26
N ALA A 10 6.94 -18.59 -23.91
CA ALA A 10 6.52 -19.64 -22.96
C ALA A 10 6.43 -19.12 -21.52
N GLN A 11 7.31 -18.20 -21.13
CA GLN A 11 7.32 -17.58 -19.82
C GLN A 11 6.16 -16.59 -19.67
N SER A 12 5.82 -15.82 -20.72
CA SER A 12 4.65 -14.94 -20.71
C SER A 12 3.34 -15.71 -20.60
N ASN A 13 3.19 -16.83 -21.34
CA ASN A 13 2.00 -17.67 -21.27
C ASN A 13 1.77 -18.31 -19.90
N ASN A 14 2.84 -18.68 -19.18
CA ASN A 14 2.74 -19.21 -17.82
C ASN A 14 2.33 -18.09 -16.84
N LEU A 15 2.86 -16.88 -16.98
CA LEU A 15 2.48 -15.73 -16.16
C LEU A 15 1.00 -15.36 -16.35
N GLU A 16 0.53 -15.29 -17.60
CA GLU A 16 -0.88 -15.00 -17.91
C GLU A 16 -1.85 -16.02 -17.29
N ARG A 17 -1.47 -17.31 -17.30
CA ARG A 17 -2.25 -18.36 -16.63
C ARG A 17 -2.27 -18.13 -15.12
N ASN A 18 -1.12 -17.89 -14.50
CA ASN A 18 -1.02 -17.64 -13.06
C ASN A 18 -1.85 -16.44 -12.64
N PHE A 19 -1.92 -15.37 -13.45
CA PHE A 19 -2.77 -14.20 -13.17
C PHE A 19 -4.26 -14.56 -13.18
N LYS A 20 -4.73 -15.35 -14.16
CA LYS A 20 -6.13 -15.78 -14.23
C LYS A 20 -6.51 -16.66 -13.04
N ASP A 21 -5.60 -17.51 -12.59
CA ASP A 21 -5.84 -18.45 -11.49
C ASP A 21 -6.04 -17.74 -10.13
N ILE A 22 -5.47 -16.53 -9.96
CA ILE A 22 -5.58 -15.77 -8.72
C ILE A 22 -6.52 -14.55 -8.81
N GLU A 23 -7.03 -14.20 -9.97
CA GLU A 23 -7.84 -12.99 -10.20
C GLU A 23 -8.98 -12.87 -9.18
N GLN A 24 -9.75 -13.95 -9.00
CA GLN A 24 -10.87 -13.94 -8.06
C GLN A 24 -10.42 -13.72 -6.61
N LYS A 25 -9.29 -14.31 -6.21
CA LYS A 25 -8.73 -14.10 -4.86
C LYS A 25 -8.34 -12.63 -4.64
N VAL A 26 -7.71 -12.00 -5.64
CA VAL A 26 -7.32 -10.58 -5.58
C VAL A 26 -8.56 -9.69 -5.45
N ILE A 27 -9.62 -9.98 -6.20
CA ILE A 27 -10.91 -9.29 -6.10
C ILE A 27 -11.50 -9.46 -4.69
N ASP A 28 -11.49 -10.68 -4.15
CA ASP A 28 -12.06 -10.99 -2.84
C ASP A 28 -11.28 -10.31 -1.72
N TRP A 29 -9.95 -10.34 -1.75
CA TRP A 29 -9.10 -9.59 -0.79
C TRP A 29 -9.35 -8.10 -0.86
N ARG A 30 -9.41 -7.52 -2.07
CA ARG A 30 -9.68 -6.10 -2.25
C ARG A 30 -11.03 -5.71 -1.64
N ARG A 31 -12.10 -6.49 -1.89
CA ARG A 31 -13.43 -6.22 -1.36
C ARG A 31 -13.51 -6.41 0.15
N ASP A 32 -12.83 -7.42 0.68
CA ASP A 32 -12.75 -7.66 2.12
C ASP A 32 -12.03 -6.53 2.85
N ILE A 33 -10.89 -6.06 2.33
CA ILE A 33 -10.14 -4.92 2.89
C ILE A 33 -10.98 -3.64 2.77
N HIS A 34 -11.62 -3.40 1.63
CA HIS A 34 -12.47 -2.24 1.38
C HIS A 34 -13.63 -2.15 2.37
N GLN A 35 -14.25 -3.28 2.67
CA GLN A 35 -15.38 -3.36 3.59
C GLN A 35 -14.97 -3.17 5.06
N ASN A 36 -13.70 -3.40 5.38
CA ASN A 36 -13.14 -3.34 6.73
C ASN A 36 -11.93 -2.39 6.79
N PRO A 37 -12.11 -1.11 6.44
CA PRO A 37 -11.00 -0.15 6.36
C PRO A 37 -10.52 0.26 7.75
N GLU A 38 -9.23 0.53 7.85
CA GLU A 38 -8.55 0.93 9.08
C GLU A 38 -7.71 2.18 8.80
N LEU A 39 -7.73 3.14 9.74
CA LEU A 39 -6.93 4.37 9.63
C LEU A 39 -5.45 4.12 9.90
N GLY A 40 -4.61 5.07 9.51
CA GLY A 40 -3.17 5.04 9.72
C GLY A 40 -2.76 4.69 11.15
N ASN A 41 -1.75 3.83 11.31
CA ASN A 41 -1.31 3.22 12.57
C ASN A 41 -2.38 2.37 13.29
N ARG A 42 -3.47 2.02 12.61
CA ARG A 42 -4.57 1.18 13.16
C ARG A 42 -4.89 0.01 12.24
N GLU A 43 -4.06 -0.28 11.25
CA GLU A 43 -4.25 -1.30 10.21
C GLU A 43 -3.98 -2.74 10.74
N PHE A 44 -4.39 -3.03 11.97
CA PHE A 44 -4.07 -4.29 12.67
C PHE A 44 -4.68 -5.51 11.97
N ARG A 45 -5.93 -5.40 11.51
CA ARG A 45 -6.62 -6.48 10.80
C ARG A 45 -5.97 -6.73 9.44
N THR A 46 -5.73 -5.67 8.68
CA THR A 46 -5.09 -5.72 7.37
C THR A 46 -3.68 -6.27 7.48
N ALA A 47 -2.88 -5.79 8.43
CA ALA A 47 -1.55 -6.32 8.72
C ALA A 47 -1.56 -7.81 9.08
N THR A 48 -2.55 -8.24 9.88
CA THR A 48 -2.72 -9.66 10.24
C THR A 48 -3.05 -10.52 9.02
N LEU A 49 -3.96 -10.05 8.16
CA LEU A 49 -4.32 -10.72 6.91
C LEU A 49 -3.10 -10.90 6.01
N VAL A 50 -2.36 -9.83 5.78
CA VAL A 50 -1.14 -9.82 4.97
C VAL A 50 -0.08 -10.76 5.55
N ALA A 51 0.23 -10.62 6.85
CA ALA A 51 1.25 -11.44 7.51
C ALA A 51 0.91 -12.95 7.44
N LYS A 52 -0.36 -13.31 7.64
CA LYS A 52 -0.84 -14.69 7.53
C LYS A 52 -0.66 -15.21 6.10
N HIS A 53 -1.01 -14.42 5.09
CA HIS A 53 -0.86 -14.78 3.69
C HIS A 53 0.61 -15.01 3.34
N LEU A 54 1.50 -14.07 3.63
CA LEU A 54 2.92 -14.19 3.32
C LEU A 54 3.58 -15.38 4.02
N ARG A 55 3.21 -15.65 5.29
CA ARG A 55 3.69 -16.85 6.01
C ARG A 55 3.22 -18.15 5.36
N SER A 56 1.97 -18.18 4.86
CA SER A 56 1.44 -19.37 4.16
C SER A 56 2.18 -19.69 2.86
N LEU A 57 2.84 -18.67 2.28
CA LEU A 57 3.71 -18.80 1.10
C LEU A 57 5.17 -19.16 1.44
N GLY A 58 5.47 -19.42 2.72
CA GLY A 58 6.81 -19.81 3.17
C GLY A 58 7.81 -18.66 3.29
N MET A 59 7.35 -17.42 3.32
CA MET A 59 8.22 -16.25 3.49
C MET A 59 8.63 -16.03 4.94
N GLU A 60 9.82 -15.45 5.14
CA GLU A 60 10.21 -14.84 6.40
C GLU A 60 9.44 -13.52 6.57
N VAL A 61 8.67 -13.38 7.66
CA VAL A 61 7.75 -12.25 7.85
C VAL A 61 8.04 -11.52 9.15
N LYS A 62 8.32 -10.23 9.04
CA LYS A 62 8.42 -9.28 10.17
C LYS A 62 7.15 -8.42 10.19
N THR A 63 6.52 -8.31 11.36
CA THR A 63 5.34 -7.46 11.63
C THR A 63 5.72 -6.31 12.55
N GLU A 64 4.79 -5.37 12.74
CA GLU A 64 4.96 -4.21 13.63
C GLU A 64 6.14 -3.31 13.23
N VAL A 65 6.39 -3.17 11.92
CA VAL A 65 7.40 -2.26 11.39
C VAL A 65 6.74 -0.93 11.06
N GLY A 66 7.13 0.14 11.72
CA GLY A 66 6.46 1.44 11.60
C GLY A 66 5.04 1.39 12.18
N VAL A 67 4.84 0.72 13.31
CA VAL A 67 3.62 0.43 14.06
C VAL A 67 2.88 -0.81 13.54
N THR A 68 2.24 -0.78 12.40
CA THR A 68 1.41 -1.89 11.88
C THR A 68 1.97 -2.50 10.59
N GLY A 69 3.07 -1.96 10.05
CA GLY A 69 3.65 -2.41 8.79
C GLY A 69 4.14 -3.87 8.81
N VAL A 70 4.10 -4.48 7.63
CA VAL A 70 4.49 -5.88 7.43
C VAL A 70 5.55 -5.96 6.34
N ILE A 71 6.60 -6.75 6.60
CA ILE A 71 7.63 -7.05 5.62
C ILE A 71 7.70 -8.56 5.42
N GLY A 72 7.63 -9.00 4.16
CA GLY A 72 7.90 -10.37 3.75
C GLY A 72 9.16 -10.46 2.89
N VAL A 73 9.94 -11.52 3.05
CA VAL A 73 11.15 -11.76 2.26
C VAL A 73 11.05 -13.08 1.54
N LEU A 74 11.08 -13.02 0.21
CA LEU A 74 11.14 -14.18 -0.69
C LEU A 74 12.53 -14.27 -1.30
N LYS A 75 13.33 -15.24 -0.85
CA LYS A 75 14.65 -15.54 -1.42
C LYS A 75 14.48 -16.37 -2.68
N GLY A 76 14.92 -15.86 -3.82
CA GLY A 76 14.93 -16.58 -5.09
C GLY A 76 15.93 -17.74 -5.12
N GLY A 77 15.76 -18.62 -6.12
CA GLY A 77 16.61 -19.79 -6.32
C GLY A 77 17.98 -19.48 -6.93
N GLN A 78 18.23 -18.25 -7.37
CA GLN A 78 19.46 -17.83 -8.03
C GLN A 78 19.97 -16.51 -7.45
N PRO A 79 21.32 -16.27 -7.45
CA PRO A 79 21.86 -14.98 -7.04
C PRO A 79 21.33 -13.82 -7.89
N GLY A 80 21.18 -12.65 -7.26
CA GLY A 80 20.71 -11.44 -7.95
C GLY A 80 20.46 -10.29 -6.98
N PRO A 81 19.87 -9.18 -7.46
CA PRO A 81 19.59 -8.00 -6.65
C PRO A 81 18.47 -8.24 -5.64
N VAL A 82 18.36 -7.30 -4.70
CA VAL A 82 17.23 -7.22 -3.77
C VAL A 82 16.26 -6.17 -4.28
N VAL A 83 15.10 -6.61 -4.72
CA VAL A 83 14.02 -5.75 -5.21
C VAL A 83 12.95 -5.64 -4.15
N ALA A 84 12.57 -4.43 -3.75
CA ALA A 84 11.41 -4.22 -2.91
C ALA A 84 10.17 -3.87 -3.74
N LEU A 85 9.02 -4.38 -3.32
CA LEU A 85 7.69 -4.04 -3.83
C LEU A 85 6.87 -3.48 -2.66
N ARG A 86 6.24 -2.31 -2.87
CA ARG A 86 5.55 -1.57 -1.82
C ARG A 86 4.08 -1.39 -2.12
N ALA A 87 3.24 -1.61 -1.11
CA ALA A 87 1.85 -1.18 -1.07
C ALA A 87 1.57 -0.49 0.28
N ASP A 88 0.76 0.56 0.28
CA ASP A 88 0.20 1.19 1.47
C ASP A 88 -1.07 0.47 1.93
N MET A 89 -1.43 0.62 3.22
CA MET A 89 -2.51 -0.18 3.82
C MET A 89 -3.64 0.65 4.42
N ASP A 90 -3.40 1.91 4.72
CA ASP A 90 -4.32 2.75 5.49
C ASP A 90 -5.49 3.28 4.66
N ALA A 91 -6.58 3.56 5.37
CA ALA A 91 -7.79 4.17 4.85
C ALA A 91 -7.92 5.62 5.37
N LEU A 92 -8.91 6.34 4.84
CA LEU A 92 -9.17 7.75 5.13
C LEU A 92 -10.42 7.94 6.01
N PRO A 93 -10.48 9.01 6.83
CA PRO A 93 -11.65 9.37 7.63
C PRO A 93 -12.75 9.98 6.76
N VAL A 94 -13.28 9.20 5.80
CA VAL A 94 -14.24 9.61 4.78
C VAL A 94 -15.48 8.73 4.83
N LEU A 95 -16.66 9.34 4.69
CA LEU A 95 -17.92 8.61 4.57
C LEU A 95 -18.07 8.05 3.15
N GLU A 96 -18.20 6.75 3.04
CA GLU A 96 -18.49 6.11 1.76
C GLU A 96 -19.93 6.38 1.28
N ARG A 97 -20.05 6.73 0.00
CA ARG A 97 -21.34 7.01 -0.67
C ARG A 97 -21.55 6.15 -1.91
N THR A 98 -20.71 5.15 -2.13
CA THR A 98 -20.84 4.28 -3.30
C THR A 98 -21.93 3.23 -3.08
N PRO A 99 -22.68 2.83 -4.12
CA PRO A 99 -23.74 1.84 -4.00
C PRO A 99 -23.24 0.40 -4.17
N VAL A 100 -21.97 0.12 -3.85
CA VAL A 100 -21.39 -1.23 -4.01
C VAL A 100 -21.78 -2.11 -2.82
N SER A 101 -21.94 -3.42 -3.07
CA SER A 101 -22.36 -4.38 -2.04
C SER A 101 -21.34 -4.56 -0.90
N PHE A 102 -20.08 -4.23 -1.14
CA PHE A 102 -18.97 -4.29 -0.18
C PHE A 102 -18.58 -2.89 0.34
N ALA A 103 -19.47 -1.90 0.25
CA ALA A 103 -19.25 -0.56 0.79
C ALA A 103 -18.93 -0.62 2.29
N SER A 104 -18.01 0.22 2.73
CA SER A 104 -17.67 0.37 4.14
C SER A 104 -18.85 0.96 4.93
N LYS A 105 -19.09 0.37 6.10
CA LYS A 105 -19.97 0.90 7.15
C LYS A 105 -19.19 1.14 8.44
N ALA A 106 -17.88 1.09 8.36
CA ALA A 106 -17.00 1.23 9.51
C ALA A 106 -17.04 2.67 10.04
N THR A 107 -17.08 2.80 11.35
CA THR A 107 -16.86 4.06 12.07
C THR A 107 -15.79 3.86 13.14
N THR A 108 -15.10 4.92 13.46
CA THR A 108 -14.10 4.94 14.54
C THR A 108 -14.08 6.30 15.22
N PHE A 109 -13.49 6.37 16.41
CA PHE A 109 -13.25 7.64 17.07
C PHE A 109 -11.92 8.22 16.61
N TYR A 110 -11.97 9.35 15.89
CA TYR A 110 -10.79 9.99 15.32
C TYR A 110 -10.83 11.50 15.56
N GLU A 111 -9.74 12.08 16.06
CA GLU A 111 -9.61 13.52 16.39
C GLU A 111 -10.77 14.06 17.24
N GLY A 112 -11.20 13.30 18.24
CA GLY A 112 -12.22 13.74 19.20
C GLY A 112 -13.67 13.58 18.73
N LYS A 113 -13.93 12.93 17.61
CA LYS A 113 -15.28 12.68 17.07
C LYS A 113 -15.43 11.30 16.46
N GLU A 114 -16.67 10.79 16.43
CA GLU A 114 -17.00 9.63 15.63
C GLU A 114 -16.90 9.97 14.14
N THR A 115 -16.21 9.15 13.38
CA THR A 115 -15.87 9.40 11.97
C THR A 115 -16.04 8.10 11.18
N ALA A 116 -16.67 8.18 10.02
CA ALA A 116 -16.71 7.08 9.06
C ALA A 116 -15.34 6.86 8.43
N VAL A 117 -15.07 5.64 8.02
CA VAL A 117 -13.78 5.25 7.41
C VAL A 117 -14.02 4.58 6.07
N MET A 118 -13.22 4.93 5.06
CA MET A 118 -13.29 4.37 3.72
C MET A 118 -11.92 4.31 3.06
N HIS A 119 -11.65 3.26 2.29
CA HIS A 119 -10.54 3.25 1.34
C HIS A 119 -10.85 4.15 0.13
N ALA A 120 -10.68 5.47 0.29
CA ALA A 120 -10.96 6.45 -0.77
C ALA A 120 -9.75 6.74 -1.67
N CYS A 121 -8.54 6.32 -1.29
CA CYS A 121 -7.31 6.45 -2.08
C CYS A 121 -6.95 5.17 -2.86
N GLY A 122 -7.61 4.04 -2.56
CA GLY A 122 -7.43 2.78 -3.29
C GLY A 122 -6.34 1.86 -2.73
N HIS A 123 -5.88 2.08 -1.50
CA HIS A 123 -4.89 1.25 -0.84
C HIS A 123 -5.37 -0.21 -0.65
N ASP A 124 -6.67 -0.44 -0.55
CA ASP A 124 -7.29 -1.77 -0.61
C ASP A 124 -6.90 -2.57 -1.86
N ALA A 125 -6.86 -1.89 -3.02
CA ALA A 125 -6.41 -2.48 -4.26
C ALA A 125 -4.89 -2.69 -4.29
N HIS A 126 -4.10 -1.75 -3.76
CA HIS A 126 -2.64 -1.88 -3.71
C HIS A 126 -2.24 -3.10 -2.86
N VAL A 127 -2.83 -3.27 -1.68
CA VAL A 127 -2.59 -4.43 -0.80
C VAL A 127 -2.96 -5.73 -1.52
N ALA A 128 -4.16 -5.80 -2.09
CA ALA A 128 -4.65 -7.01 -2.75
C ALA A 128 -3.77 -7.40 -3.96
N ILE A 129 -3.37 -6.42 -4.77
CA ILE A 129 -2.45 -6.64 -5.90
C ILE A 129 -1.11 -7.17 -5.41
N LEU A 130 -0.52 -6.56 -4.37
CA LEU A 130 0.78 -6.99 -3.85
C LEU A 130 0.72 -8.38 -3.21
N MET A 131 -0.39 -8.75 -2.54
CA MET A 131 -0.64 -10.11 -2.07
C MET A 131 -0.69 -11.11 -3.24
N GLY A 132 -1.36 -10.75 -4.34
CA GLY A 132 -1.41 -11.57 -5.56
C GLY A 132 -0.03 -11.74 -6.20
N VAL A 133 0.75 -10.66 -6.29
CA VAL A 133 2.14 -10.72 -6.79
C VAL A 133 3.00 -11.63 -5.90
N ALA A 134 2.81 -11.58 -4.58
CA ALA A 134 3.51 -12.46 -3.65
C ALA A 134 3.20 -13.95 -3.91
N GLU A 135 1.93 -14.29 -4.17
CA GLU A 135 1.52 -15.67 -4.49
C GLU A 135 2.16 -16.15 -5.80
N ILE A 136 2.11 -15.35 -6.86
CA ILE A 136 2.70 -15.70 -8.16
C ILE A 136 4.21 -15.88 -8.05
N LEU A 137 4.92 -14.92 -7.45
CA LEU A 137 6.37 -14.98 -7.34
C LEU A 137 6.83 -16.12 -6.44
N SER A 138 6.08 -16.45 -5.40
CA SER A 138 6.35 -17.61 -4.55
C SER A 138 6.27 -18.91 -5.35
N GLY A 139 5.26 -19.06 -6.23
CA GLY A 139 5.15 -20.20 -7.14
C GLY A 139 6.33 -20.36 -8.12
N MET A 140 7.04 -19.26 -8.39
CA MET A 140 8.18 -19.18 -9.31
C MET A 140 9.54 -19.06 -8.57
N GLN A 141 9.58 -19.27 -7.26
CA GLN A 141 10.75 -19.01 -6.40
C GLN A 141 12.06 -19.55 -6.96
N LYS A 142 12.07 -20.79 -7.47
CA LYS A 142 13.27 -21.45 -8.01
C LYS A 142 13.87 -20.75 -9.23
N GLU A 143 13.03 -20.04 -9.99
CA GLU A 143 13.39 -19.33 -11.22
C GLU A 143 13.80 -17.89 -10.95
N LEU A 144 13.43 -17.33 -9.79
CA LEU A 144 13.72 -15.96 -9.43
C LEU A 144 15.20 -15.75 -9.19
N LYS A 145 15.74 -14.66 -9.76
CA LYS A 145 17.08 -14.16 -9.50
C LYS A 145 17.03 -13.09 -8.41
N GLY A 146 17.82 -13.28 -7.36
CA GLY A 146 17.88 -12.34 -6.23
C GLY A 146 16.81 -12.58 -5.18
N THR A 147 16.41 -11.52 -4.52
CA THR A 147 15.44 -11.54 -3.41
C THR A 147 14.34 -10.51 -3.67
N VAL A 148 13.09 -10.87 -3.40
CA VAL A 148 11.98 -9.93 -3.41
C VAL A 148 11.58 -9.63 -1.97
N LYS A 149 11.55 -8.34 -1.62
CA LYS A 149 11.09 -7.85 -0.33
C LYS A 149 9.72 -7.18 -0.51
N PHE A 150 8.69 -7.74 0.09
CA PHE A 150 7.34 -7.19 0.09
C PHE A 150 7.20 -6.26 1.28
N ILE A 151 6.84 -5.01 1.04
CA ILE A 151 6.70 -3.98 2.07
C ILE A 151 5.26 -3.48 2.05
N PHE A 152 4.52 -3.78 3.13
CA PHE A 152 3.18 -3.26 3.34
C PHE A 152 3.28 -2.12 4.35
N GLN A 153 3.12 -0.90 3.84
CA GLN A 153 3.37 0.34 4.58
C GLN A 153 2.11 0.83 5.28
N PRO A 154 2.17 1.15 6.58
CA PRO A 154 1.09 1.83 7.29
C PRO A 154 1.15 3.34 7.10
N ALA A 155 0.07 4.04 7.47
CA ALA A 155 -0.02 5.48 7.67
C ALA A 155 0.61 6.33 6.53
N GLU A 156 0.28 5.99 5.27
CA GLU A 156 0.72 6.76 4.10
C GLU A 156 0.04 8.12 4.05
N GLU A 157 -1.25 8.16 4.39
CA GLU A 157 -2.08 9.38 4.48
C GLU A 157 -1.76 10.22 5.73
N GLY A 158 -0.86 9.73 6.57
CA GLY A 158 -0.39 10.36 7.79
C GLY A 158 -0.70 9.59 9.06
N ALA A 159 0.23 9.65 10.00
CA ALA A 159 0.02 9.10 11.33
C ALA A 159 -0.95 9.97 12.15
N PRO A 160 -1.68 9.39 13.12
CA PRO A 160 -2.47 10.16 14.06
C PRO A 160 -1.65 11.25 14.76
N LYS A 161 -2.29 12.36 15.08
CA LYS A 161 -1.61 13.51 15.70
C LYS A 161 -0.82 13.11 16.95
N GLY A 162 0.47 13.41 16.93
CA GLY A 162 1.40 13.11 18.03
C GLY A 162 2.02 11.71 17.97
N GLU A 163 1.73 10.93 16.93
CA GLU A 163 2.38 9.65 16.64
C GLU A 163 3.38 9.78 15.49
N GLU A 164 4.43 8.98 15.51
CA GLU A 164 5.27 8.73 14.34
C GLU A 164 4.65 7.58 13.52
N GLY A 165 4.92 7.52 12.21
CA GLY A 165 4.40 6.45 11.35
C GLY A 165 4.88 6.57 9.91
N GLY A 166 4.25 5.80 9.05
CA GLY A 166 4.47 5.84 7.61
C GLY A 166 5.84 5.35 7.16
N ALA A 167 6.22 5.74 5.96
CA ALA A 167 7.47 5.30 5.33
C ALA A 167 8.71 5.74 6.13
N GLU A 168 8.69 6.93 6.72
CA GLU A 168 9.83 7.47 7.46
C GLU A 168 10.17 6.58 8.66
N LEU A 169 9.16 6.21 9.46
CA LEU A 169 9.36 5.34 10.62
C LEU A 169 9.82 3.94 10.18
N MET A 170 9.21 3.37 9.12
CA MET A 170 9.66 2.08 8.58
C MET A 170 11.13 2.10 8.16
N VAL A 171 11.60 3.17 7.53
CA VAL A 171 13.01 3.32 7.12
C VAL A 171 13.92 3.45 8.34
N LYS A 172 13.53 4.23 9.35
CA LYS A 172 14.26 4.34 10.64
C LYS A 172 14.40 2.96 11.30
N GLU A 173 13.37 2.11 11.22
CA GLU A 173 13.37 0.75 11.77
C GLU A 173 14.02 -0.29 10.86
N GLY A 174 14.63 0.15 9.75
CA GLY A 174 15.45 -0.68 8.88
C GLY A 174 14.67 -1.48 7.84
N ALA A 175 13.50 -1.04 7.42
CA ALA A 175 12.69 -1.72 6.40
C ALA A 175 13.45 -1.96 5.08
N LEU A 176 14.42 -1.10 4.75
CA LEU A 176 15.25 -1.23 3.56
C LEU A 176 16.58 -1.97 3.79
N ASN A 177 16.81 -2.47 5.02
CA ASN A 177 18.00 -3.22 5.41
C ASN A 177 17.67 -4.71 5.62
N ASN A 178 18.65 -5.56 5.67
CA ASN A 178 18.60 -7.00 6.01
C ASN A 178 17.50 -7.81 5.29
N PRO A 179 17.61 -8.08 3.96
CA PRO A 179 18.70 -7.66 3.08
C PRO A 179 18.55 -6.21 2.62
N LYS A 180 19.69 -5.56 2.30
CA LYS A 180 19.68 -4.18 1.78
C LYS A 180 19.00 -4.15 0.42
N VAL A 181 18.02 -3.26 0.27
CA VAL A 181 17.27 -3.07 -0.97
C VAL A 181 18.09 -2.29 -1.98
N ASP A 182 18.19 -2.81 -3.21
CA ASP A 182 18.87 -2.15 -4.33
C ASP A 182 17.92 -1.20 -5.08
N VAL A 183 16.64 -1.60 -5.23
CA VAL A 183 15.60 -0.83 -5.91
C VAL A 183 14.23 -1.14 -5.31
N ILE A 184 13.36 -0.13 -5.28
CA ILE A 184 11.98 -0.26 -4.79
C ILE A 184 10.99 0.19 -5.86
N PHE A 185 9.90 -0.55 -6.01
CA PHE A 185 8.77 -0.23 -6.86
C PHE A 185 7.49 -0.14 -6.03
N GLY A 186 6.62 0.80 -6.40
CA GLY A 186 5.26 0.91 -5.94
C GLY A 186 4.36 1.31 -7.10
N LEU A 187 3.08 0.99 -7.00
CA LEU A 187 2.07 1.48 -7.93
C LEU A 187 1.04 2.30 -7.16
N HIS A 188 0.35 3.18 -7.87
CA HIS A 188 -0.85 3.83 -7.37
C HIS A 188 -1.95 3.72 -8.41
N ILE A 189 -3.15 3.30 -8.03
CA ILE A 189 -4.31 3.33 -8.91
C ILE A 189 -4.74 4.79 -9.13
N ASN A 190 -5.18 5.10 -10.34
CA ASN A 190 -5.61 6.44 -10.70
C ASN A 190 -6.88 6.40 -11.55
N ALA A 191 -7.95 7.02 -11.04
CA ALA A 191 -9.24 7.06 -11.72
C ALA A 191 -9.22 7.80 -13.07
N GLN A 192 -8.18 8.59 -13.35
CA GLN A 192 -8.01 9.30 -14.62
C GLN A 192 -7.26 8.48 -15.68
N VAL A 193 -6.72 7.32 -15.32
CA VAL A 193 -6.02 6.41 -16.23
C VAL A 193 -6.97 5.29 -16.64
N GLU A 194 -7.10 5.05 -17.95
CA GLU A 194 -7.95 3.99 -18.48
C GLU A 194 -7.47 2.59 -18.00
N VAL A 195 -8.43 1.72 -17.71
CA VAL A 195 -8.14 0.32 -17.33
C VAL A 195 -7.29 -0.35 -18.41
N GLY A 196 -6.26 -1.09 -17.96
CA GLY A 196 -5.30 -1.75 -18.84
C GLY A 196 -4.12 -0.88 -19.27
N LYS A 197 -4.08 0.40 -18.85
CA LYS A 197 -2.94 1.29 -19.09
C LYS A 197 -2.13 1.49 -17.82
N ILE A 198 -0.82 1.60 -18.00
CA ILE A 198 0.13 1.99 -16.94
C ILE A 198 0.85 3.25 -17.41
N THR A 199 0.90 4.26 -16.56
CA THR A 199 1.66 5.49 -16.82
C THR A 199 2.87 5.55 -15.90
N TYR A 200 3.97 6.05 -16.42
CA TYR A 200 5.18 6.31 -15.64
C TYR A 200 5.84 7.59 -16.14
N ARG A 201 6.69 8.16 -15.30
CA ARG A 201 7.42 9.39 -15.63
C ARG A 201 8.86 9.29 -15.14
N PRO A 202 9.87 9.55 -15.97
CA PRO A 202 11.25 9.72 -15.52
C PRO A 202 11.39 10.95 -14.60
N GLY A 203 12.19 10.82 -13.54
CA GLY A 203 12.38 11.88 -12.55
C GLY A 203 11.25 11.97 -11.52
N GLY A 204 11.07 13.14 -10.89
CA GLY A 204 10.03 13.35 -9.89
C GLY A 204 8.62 13.23 -10.46
N MET A 205 7.78 12.44 -9.83
CA MET A 205 6.41 12.16 -10.27
C MET A 205 5.34 12.73 -9.33
N PHE A 206 5.56 12.64 -8.02
CA PHE A 206 4.59 13.06 -7.01
C PHE A 206 4.86 14.49 -6.54
N ALA A 207 3.78 15.18 -6.09
CA ALA A 207 3.87 16.48 -5.48
C ALA A 207 4.49 16.39 -4.09
N GLY A 208 5.16 17.44 -3.66
CA GLY A 208 5.52 17.62 -2.26
C GLY A 208 4.32 18.13 -1.47
N VAL A 209 4.20 17.68 -0.22
CA VAL A 209 3.17 18.15 0.72
C VAL A 209 3.81 19.07 1.73
N GLY A 210 3.12 20.16 2.08
CA GLY A 210 3.51 21.09 3.14
C GLY A 210 2.28 21.63 3.83
N ASP A 211 2.24 21.51 5.14
CA ASP A 211 1.16 22.04 5.97
C ASP A 211 1.51 23.42 6.52
N MET A 212 0.53 24.35 6.48
CA MET A 212 0.63 25.64 7.10
C MET A 212 -0.56 25.88 8.01
N LYS A 213 -0.31 26.14 9.29
CA LYS A 213 -1.34 26.51 10.26
C LYS A 213 -1.19 27.98 10.66
N ILE A 214 -2.21 28.80 10.35
CA ILE A 214 -2.30 30.19 10.77
C ILE A 214 -3.29 30.29 11.93
N THR A 215 -2.85 30.77 13.07
CA THR A 215 -3.70 31.02 14.23
C THR A 215 -3.79 32.53 14.48
N VAL A 216 -4.97 33.11 14.29
CA VAL A 216 -5.25 34.49 14.59
C VAL A 216 -5.90 34.57 15.99
N LYS A 217 -5.25 35.25 16.92
CA LYS A 217 -5.78 35.51 18.26
C LYS A 217 -6.31 36.93 18.32
N GLY A 218 -7.58 37.07 18.64
CA GLY A 218 -8.24 38.37 18.72
C GLY A 218 -9.54 38.29 19.52
N LYS A 219 -10.16 39.45 19.75
CA LYS A 219 -11.53 39.52 20.26
C LYS A 219 -12.52 39.40 19.12
N SER A 220 -13.58 38.62 19.33
CA SER A 220 -14.68 38.56 18.39
C SER A 220 -15.39 39.89 18.33
N SER A 221 -15.50 40.49 17.16
CA SER A 221 -16.25 41.73 16.91
C SER A 221 -17.05 41.57 15.60
N HIS A 222 -17.99 42.46 15.36
CA HIS A 222 -18.69 42.54 14.08
C HIS A 222 -17.71 43.00 13.00
N GLY A 223 -17.74 42.36 11.80
CA GLY A 223 -16.78 42.61 10.72
C GLY A 223 -16.78 44.06 10.17
N ALA A 224 -17.81 44.86 10.46
CA ALA A 224 -17.87 46.29 10.13
C ALA A 224 -17.35 47.19 11.26
N ASP A 225 -16.95 46.67 12.40
CA ASP A 225 -16.53 47.41 13.58
C ASP A 225 -15.00 47.35 13.72
N LEU A 226 -14.32 48.10 12.86
CA LEU A 226 -12.85 48.15 12.76
C LEU A 226 -12.20 49.10 13.79
N GLY A 227 -12.97 49.66 14.71
CA GLY A 227 -12.51 50.76 15.62
C GLY A 227 -11.90 50.33 16.96
N HIS A 228 -11.77 49.02 17.25
CA HIS A 228 -11.33 48.53 18.57
C HIS A 228 -10.30 47.40 18.50
N LEU A 229 -9.33 47.55 17.59
CA LEU A 229 -8.11 46.71 17.59
C LEU A 229 -7.04 47.31 18.48
#